data_b43641beae969a22929516018b7ea156
#
_entry.id   b43641beae969a22929516018b7ea156
#
_cell.length_a   1.000
_cell.length_b   1.000
_cell.length_c   1.000
_cell.angle_alpha   90.00
_cell.angle_beta   90.00
_cell.angle_gamma   90.00
#
_symmetry.space_group_name_H-M   'P 1'
#
loop_
_entity.id
_entity.type
_entity.pdbx_description
1 polymer ?
#
loop_
_entity_poly.entity_id
_entity_poly.type
_entity_poly.pdbx_seq_one_letter_code
_entity_poly.pdbx_strand_id
1 'polypeptide(L)'
;MIDMNDWLKSWDAYYTPAQILSDGDVAWACLVGGGIMTLVFAVLAVVSFLRHGVRGIPLVVLFAIGAAGALLLCISDGLCQLPKVGADDTKAATATVSAVRKRPDGFGERLERVTGVEYLSCSTRSLGIDFSVDLDVLGGLPSKDRYTCRFVTRDGRLVENGRLVVDHDHGRVGLFDGDGKAVVKGKELQ
;
A
#
# COMPACT_ATOMS: atom_id res chain seq x y z
N MET A 1 5.80 23.73 12.39
CA MET A 1 5.32 22.48 11.77
C MET A 1 4.85 22.82 10.36
N ILE A 2 5.05 21.92 9.43
CA ILE A 2 4.72 22.05 8.00
C ILE A 2 3.33 21.48 7.78
N ASP A 3 2.47 22.18 7.08
CA ASP A 3 1.16 21.68 6.68
C ASP A 3 1.29 20.76 5.45
N MET A 4 0.76 19.56 5.56
CA MET A 4 0.82 18.53 4.51
C MET A 4 -0.57 18.25 3.89
N ASN A 5 -1.60 18.98 4.29
CA ASN A 5 -2.98 18.70 3.87
C ASN A 5 -3.18 18.76 2.33
N ASP A 6 -2.57 19.73 1.65
CA ASP A 6 -2.68 19.82 0.19
C ASP A 6 -1.94 18.69 -0.52
N TRP A 7 -0.82 18.25 0.04
CA TRP A 7 -0.10 17.10 -0.47
C TRP A 7 -0.89 15.81 -0.22
N LEU A 8 -1.49 15.62 0.96
CA LEU A 8 -2.36 14.47 1.25
C LEU A 8 -3.53 14.40 0.27
N LYS A 9 -4.22 15.53 0.01
CA LYS A 9 -5.29 15.57 -0.99
C LYS A 9 -4.82 15.15 -2.39
N SER A 10 -3.60 15.53 -2.78
CA SER A 10 -3.04 15.13 -4.08
C SER A 10 -2.75 13.62 -4.14
N TRP A 11 -2.35 13.02 -3.02
CA TRP A 11 -2.16 11.58 -2.90
C TRP A 11 -3.48 10.83 -2.88
N ASP A 12 -4.47 11.31 -2.13
CA ASP A 12 -5.80 10.70 -2.12
C ASP A 12 -6.40 10.69 -3.53
N ALA A 13 -6.28 11.80 -4.26
CA ALA A 13 -6.75 11.91 -5.62
C ALA A 13 -6.02 10.96 -6.61
N TYR A 14 -4.77 10.61 -6.32
CA TYR A 14 -3.99 9.67 -7.12
C TYR A 14 -4.19 8.22 -6.68
N TYR A 15 -4.10 7.97 -5.36
CA TYR A 15 -4.06 6.62 -4.80
C TYR A 15 -5.42 5.92 -4.88
N THR A 16 -6.51 6.62 -4.57
CA THR A 16 -7.86 6.03 -4.60
C THR A 16 -8.23 5.44 -5.97
N PRO A 17 -8.05 6.15 -7.11
CA PRO A 17 -8.27 5.55 -8.41
C PRO A 17 -7.33 4.39 -8.74
N ALA A 18 -6.05 4.49 -8.36
CA ALA A 18 -5.08 3.42 -8.59
C ALA A 18 -5.42 2.17 -7.78
N GLN A 19 -5.88 2.32 -6.56
CA GLN A 19 -6.33 1.22 -5.71
C GLN A 19 -7.60 0.55 -6.28
N ILE A 20 -8.58 1.32 -6.74
CA ILE A 20 -9.79 0.79 -7.37
C ILE A 20 -9.43 -0.09 -8.57
N LEU A 21 -8.49 0.35 -9.41
CA LEU A 21 -8.02 -0.43 -10.56
C LEU A 21 -7.31 -1.71 -10.12
N SER A 22 -6.42 -1.60 -9.12
CA SER A 22 -5.69 -2.76 -8.59
C SER A 22 -6.63 -3.79 -7.96
N ASP A 23 -7.61 -3.35 -7.18
CA ASP A 23 -8.59 -4.24 -6.54
C ASP A 23 -9.46 -4.95 -7.59
N GLY A 24 -9.81 -4.26 -8.67
CA GLY A 24 -10.52 -4.85 -9.81
C GLY A 24 -9.71 -5.94 -10.51
N ASP A 25 -8.44 -5.69 -10.78
CA ASP A 25 -7.55 -6.67 -11.41
C ASP A 25 -7.33 -7.91 -10.51
N VAL A 26 -7.17 -7.71 -9.21
CA VAL A 26 -7.04 -8.81 -8.23
C VAL A 26 -8.34 -9.62 -8.17
N ALA A 27 -9.51 -8.98 -8.14
CA ALA A 27 -10.79 -9.67 -8.15
C ALA A 27 -10.98 -10.55 -9.39
N TRP A 28 -10.62 -10.03 -10.58
CA TRP A 28 -10.64 -10.80 -11.82
C TRP A 28 -9.64 -11.96 -11.81
N ALA A 29 -8.43 -11.74 -11.34
CA ALA A 29 -7.42 -12.79 -11.23
C ALA A 29 -7.87 -13.92 -10.28
N CYS A 30 -8.50 -13.58 -9.15
CA CYS A 30 -9.07 -14.55 -8.22
C CYS A 30 -10.22 -15.36 -8.86
N LEU A 31 -11.14 -14.71 -9.58
CA LEU A 31 -12.24 -15.40 -10.23
C LEU A 31 -11.76 -16.36 -11.32
N VAL A 32 -10.86 -15.90 -12.19
CA VAL A 32 -10.33 -16.72 -13.28
C VAL A 32 -9.46 -17.86 -12.73
N GLY A 33 -8.54 -17.55 -11.83
CA GLY A 33 -7.63 -18.52 -11.22
C GLY A 33 -8.38 -19.61 -10.44
N GLY A 34 -9.34 -19.21 -9.62
CA GLY A 34 -10.14 -20.14 -8.86
C GLY A 34 -11.11 -20.95 -9.71
N GLY A 35 -11.67 -20.35 -10.77
CA GLY A 35 -12.49 -21.10 -11.75
C GLY A 35 -11.68 -22.19 -12.43
N ILE A 36 -10.44 -21.90 -12.86
CA ILE A 36 -9.52 -22.89 -13.45
C ILE A 36 -9.19 -23.98 -12.44
N MET A 37 -8.85 -23.63 -11.20
CA MET A 37 -8.53 -24.62 -10.16
C MET A 37 -9.71 -25.53 -9.84
N THR A 38 -10.91 -24.99 -9.75
CA THR A 38 -12.14 -25.79 -9.54
C THR A 38 -12.35 -26.76 -10.68
N LEU A 39 -12.16 -26.35 -11.93
CA LEU A 39 -12.29 -27.20 -13.12
C LEU A 39 -11.21 -28.30 -13.11
N VAL A 40 -9.98 -28.00 -12.77
CA VAL A 40 -8.88 -28.99 -12.67
C VAL A 40 -9.22 -30.05 -11.61
N PHE A 41 -9.67 -29.66 -10.43
CA PHE A 41 -10.07 -30.61 -9.40
C PHE A 41 -11.27 -31.47 -9.80
N ALA A 42 -12.25 -30.89 -10.48
CA ALA A 42 -13.40 -31.64 -11.00
C ALA A 42 -12.97 -32.69 -12.03
N VAL A 43 -12.09 -32.34 -12.97
CA VAL A 43 -11.55 -33.27 -13.96
C VAL A 43 -10.77 -34.40 -13.29
N LEU A 44 -9.90 -34.07 -12.32
CA LEU A 44 -9.13 -35.07 -11.57
C LEU A 44 -10.05 -36.01 -10.78
N ALA A 45 -11.14 -35.53 -10.21
CA ALA A 45 -12.12 -36.34 -9.52
C ALA A 45 -12.78 -37.35 -10.49
N VAL A 46 -13.20 -36.88 -11.68
CA VAL A 46 -13.83 -37.73 -12.70
C VAL A 46 -12.84 -38.78 -13.21
N VAL A 47 -11.62 -38.38 -13.54
CA VAL A 47 -10.56 -39.30 -14.02
C VAL A 47 -10.23 -40.35 -12.96
N SER A 48 -10.12 -39.95 -11.70
CA SER A 48 -9.88 -40.84 -10.56
C SER A 48 -11.01 -41.86 -10.41
N PHE A 49 -12.24 -41.45 -10.52
CA PHE A 49 -13.39 -42.32 -10.43
C PHE A 49 -13.43 -43.34 -11.60
N LEU A 50 -13.21 -42.87 -12.83
CA LEU A 50 -13.20 -43.75 -14.01
C LEU A 50 -12.05 -44.78 -13.93
N ARG A 51 -10.91 -44.42 -13.37
CA ARG A 51 -9.72 -45.28 -13.32
C ARG A 51 -9.72 -46.31 -12.18
N HIS A 52 -10.27 -45.93 -11.03
CA HIS A 52 -10.21 -46.73 -9.81
C HIS A 52 -11.59 -47.25 -9.32
N GLY A 53 -12.68 -46.82 -9.95
CA GLY A 53 -14.03 -47.21 -9.58
C GLY A 53 -14.30 -46.89 -8.09
N VAL A 54 -14.97 -47.84 -7.42
CA VAL A 54 -15.37 -47.69 -6.01
C VAL A 54 -14.15 -47.54 -5.06
N ARG A 55 -12.99 -48.08 -5.41
CA ARG A 55 -11.78 -47.96 -4.60
C ARG A 55 -11.19 -46.52 -4.66
N GLY A 56 -11.58 -45.72 -5.65
CA GLY A 56 -11.16 -44.34 -5.79
C GLY A 56 -12.01 -43.31 -5.01
N ILE A 57 -13.07 -43.76 -4.34
CA ILE A 57 -14.00 -42.85 -3.60
C ILE A 57 -13.27 -41.89 -2.64
N PRO A 58 -12.29 -42.32 -1.80
CA PRO A 58 -11.64 -41.39 -0.89
C PRO A 58 -10.86 -40.30 -1.64
N LEU A 59 -10.29 -40.62 -2.79
CA LEU A 59 -9.55 -39.66 -3.63
C LEU A 59 -10.52 -38.66 -4.30
N VAL A 60 -11.67 -39.12 -4.75
CA VAL A 60 -12.75 -38.30 -5.32
C VAL A 60 -13.27 -37.32 -4.26
N VAL A 61 -13.48 -37.80 -3.03
CA VAL A 61 -13.92 -36.93 -1.92
C VAL A 61 -12.87 -35.86 -1.62
N LEU A 62 -11.57 -36.21 -1.62
CA LEU A 62 -10.49 -35.24 -1.41
C LEU A 62 -10.48 -34.13 -2.48
N PHE A 63 -10.62 -34.52 -3.76
CA PHE A 63 -10.70 -33.55 -4.86
C PHE A 63 -11.96 -32.70 -4.81
N ALA A 64 -13.10 -33.26 -4.40
CA ALA A 64 -14.34 -32.53 -4.23
C ALA A 64 -14.23 -31.47 -3.11
N ILE A 65 -13.57 -31.81 -1.99
CA ILE A 65 -13.29 -30.85 -0.91
C ILE A 65 -12.36 -29.74 -1.40
N GLY A 66 -11.32 -30.09 -2.17
CA GLY A 66 -10.41 -29.12 -2.78
C GLY A 66 -11.13 -28.15 -3.73
N ALA A 67 -12.02 -28.67 -4.58
CA ALA A 67 -12.85 -27.86 -5.48
C ALA A 67 -13.79 -26.93 -4.73
N ALA A 68 -14.46 -27.42 -3.70
CA ALA A 68 -15.35 -26.63 -2.85
C ALA A 68 -14.57 -25.53 -2.10
N GLY A 69 -13.38 -25.85 -1.58
CA GLY A 69 -12.50 -24.86 -0.92
C GLY A 69 -12.04 -23.76 -1.89
N ALA A 70 -11.60 -24.13 -3.08
CA ALA A 70 -11.21 -23.16 -4.11
C ALA A 70 -12.38 -22.26 -4.53
N LEU A 71 -13.56 -22.81 -4.67
CA LEU A 71 -14.79 -22.08 -5.00
C LEU A 71 -15.15 -21.09 -3.88
N LEU A 72 -15.09 -21.51 -2.61
CA LEU A 72 -15.36 -20.64 -1.46
C LEU A 72 -14.37 -19.48 -1.38
N LEU A 73 -13.08 -19.72 -1.59
CA LEU A 73 -12.08 -18.66 -1.62
C LEU A 73 -12.34 -17.68 -2.77
N CYS A 74 -12.71 -18.17 -3.95
CA CYS A 74 -13.10 -17.30 -5.06
C CYS A 74 -14.33 -16.45 -4.78
N ILE A 75 -15.33 -17.00 -4.10
CA ILE A 75 -16.55 -16.27 -3.76
C ILE A 75 -16.24 -15.25 -2.67
N SER A 76 -15.44 -15.59 -1.65
CA SER A 76 -15.14 -14.67 -0.55
C SER A 76 -14.29 -13.48 -0.99
N ASP A 77 -13.25 -13.71 -1.78
CA ASP A 77 -12.29 -12.66 -2.17
C ASP A 77 -12.63 -12.02 -3.52
N GLY A 78 -13.06 -12.81 -4.50
CA GLY A 78 -13.35 -12.33 -5.84
C GLY A 78 -14.71 -11.66 -5.99
N LEU A 79 -15.79 -12.37 -5.65
CA LEU A 79 -17.16 -11.85 -5.83
C LEU A 79 -17.54 -10.79 -4.80
N CYS A 80 -17.01 -10.84 -3.57
CA CYS A 80 -17.29 -9.80 -2.58
C CYS A 80 -16.65 -8.45 -2.93
N GLN A 81 -15.63 -8.44 -3.77
CA GLN A 81 -14.94 -7.21 -4.20
C GLN A 81 -15.54 -6.63 -5.50
N LEU A 82 -16.04 -7.49 -6.43
CA LEU A 82 -16.61 -7.05 -7.70
C LEU A 82 -17.77 -6.04 -7.58
N PRO A 83 -18.70 -6.15 -6.62
CA PRO A 83 -19.78 -5.16 -6.46
C PRO A 83 -19.29 -3.77 -6.03
N LYS A 84 -18.06 -3.67 -5.46
CA LYS A 84 -17.47 -2.41 -5.02
C LYS A 84 -16.79 -1.65 -6.15
N VAL A 85 -16.46 -2.36 -7.23
CA VAL A 85 -15.78 -1.80 -8.41
C VAL A 85 -16.74 -1.85 -9.60
N GLY A 86 -17.60 -0.86 -9.71
CA GLY A 86 -18.50 -0.71 -10.86
C GLY A 86 -17.73 -0.40 -12.15
N ALA A 87 -18.30 -0.76 -13.30
CA ALA A 87 -17.70 -0.44 -14.59
C ALA A 87 -17.51 1.07 -14.80
N ASP A 88 -18.40 1.88 -14.23
CA ASP A 88 -18.31 3.33 -14.30
C ASP A 88 -17.22 3.88 -13.38
N ASP A 89 -17.03 3.28 -12.19
CA ASP A 89 -15.95 3.62 -11.27
C ASP A 89 -14.58 3.30 -11.89
N THR A 90 -14.45 2.17 -12.58
CA THR A 90 -13.23 1.79 -13.29
C THR A 90 -12.89 2.76 -14.41
N LYS A 91 -13.90 3.20 -15.18
CA LYS A 91 -13.69 4.21 -16.25
C LYS A 91 -13.29 5.55 -15.67
N ALA A 92 -13.95 6.00 -14.60
CA ALA A 92 -13.61 7.25 -13.91
C ALA A 92 -12.19 7.17 -13.32
N ALA A 93 -11.83 6.05 -12.67
CA ALA A 93 -10.51 5.81 -12.13
C ALA A 93 -9.43 5.83 -13.23
N THR A 94 -9.66 5.14 -14.36
CA THR A 94 -8.74 5.12 -15.50
C THR A 94 -8.55 6.52 -16.09
N ALA A 95 -9.62 7.29 -16.24
CA ALA A 95 -9.54 8.66 -16.74
C ALA A 95 -8.76 9.55 -15.77
N THR A 96 -8.95 9.40 -14.47
CA THR A 96 -8.23 10.16 -13.45
C THR A 96 -6.74 9.81 -13.42
N VAL A 97 -6.39 8.52 -13.42
CA VAL A 97 -4.99 8.07 -13.45
C VAL A 97 -4.29 8.48 -14.73
N SER A 98 -4.97 8.44 -15.87
CA SER A 98 -4.38 8.89 -17.14
C SER A 98 -4.23 10.41 -17.22
N ALA A 99 -5.07 11.18 -16.57
CA ALA A 99 -4.98 12.63 -16.46
C ALA A 99 -3.85 13.07 -15.53
N VAL A 100 -3.57 12.31 -14.47
CA VAL A 100 -2.45 12.53 -13.53
C VAL A 100 -1.17 11.99 -14.18
N ARG A 101 -0.55 12.78 -15.01
CA ARG A 101 0.68 12.41 -15.76
C ARG A 101 1.90 12.09 -14.90
N LYS A 102 1.90 12.40 -13.62
CA LYS A 102 3.03 12.18 -12.72
C LYS A 102 2.53 11.79 -11.34
N ARG A 103 3.07 10.70 -10.82
CA ARG A 103 2.90 10.29 -9.41
C ARG A 103 3.29 11.47 -8.52
N PRO A 104 2.49 11.83 -7.51
CA PRO A 104 2.90 12.79 -6.49
C PRO A 104 4.21 12.37 -5.82
N ASP A 105 4.98 13.34 -5.36
CA ASP A 105 6.19 13.03 -4.61
C ASP A 105 5.84 12.20 -3.37
N GLY A 106 6.67 11.22 -3.03
CA GLY A 106 6.54 10.49 -1.78
C GLY A 106 6.68 11.40 -0.57
N PHE A 107 6.31 10.90 0.60
CA PHE A 107 6.37 11.70 1.84
C PHE A 107 7.79 12.22 2.12
N GLY A 108 8.81 11.34 1.99
CA GLY A 108 10.21 11.70 2.18
C GLY A 108 10.67 12.78 1.20
N GLU A 109 10.44 12.56 -0.10
CA GLU A 109 10.79 13.53 -1.16
C GLU A 109 10.12 14.89 -0.94
N ARG A 110 8.83 14.88 -0.51
CA ARG A 110 8.11 16.11 -0.21
C ARG A 110 8.71 16.83 0.98
N LEU A 111 9.04 16.09 2.04
CA LEU A 111 9.61 16.64 3.25
C LEU A 111 11.02 17.24 2.98
N GLU A 112 11.88 16.54 2.25
CA GLU A 112 13.19 17.05 1.81
C GLU A 112 13.06 18.34 1.01
N ARG A 113 12.12 18.39 0.07
CA ARG A 113 11.86 19.58 -0.75
C ARG A 113 11.42 20.80 0.08
N VAL A 114 10.52 20.59 1.05
CA VAL A 114 9.99 21.68 1.87
C VAL A 114 10.98 22.13 2.93
N THR A 115 11.72 21.22 3.54
CA THR A 115 12.73 21.54 4.57
C THR A 115 14.07 21.95 3.99
N GLY A 116 14.37 21.50 2.76
CA GLY A 116 15.66 21.71 2.11
C GLY A 116 16.76 20.83 2.69
N VAL A 117 16.40 19.72 3.34
CA VAL A 117 17.37 18.69 3.77
C VAL A 117 17.60 17.70 2.63
N GLU A 118 18.67 16.94 2.73
CA GLU A 118 19.04 15.88 1.79
C GLU A 118 19.29 14.57 2.55
N TYR A 119 19.10 13.45 1.87
CA TYR A 119 19.37 12.11 2.43
C TYR A 119 18.60 11.83 3.72
N LEU A 120 17.31 12.13 3.73
CA LEU A 120 16.44 11.89 4.87
C LEU A 120 16.20 10.38 5.05
N SER A 121 16.70 9.84 6.14
CA SER A 121 16.46 8.45 6.55
C SER A 121 15.93 8.44 7.96
N CYS A 122 14.79 7.82 8.18
CA CYS A 122 14.16 7.74 9.48
C CYS A 122 14.01 6.30 9.95
N SER A 123 14.10 6.13 11.26
CA SER A 123 13.90 4.84 11.92
C SER A 123 12.93 4.99 13.08
N THR A 124 12.31 3.87 13.43
CA THR A 124 11.49 3.77 14.63
C THR A 124 11.96 2.62 15.47
N ARG A 125 11.95 2.79 16.78
CA ARG A 125 12.31 1.74 17.72
C ARG A 125 11.06 0.97 18.14
N SER A 126 11.10 -0.35 17.98
CA SER A 126 10.07 -1.26 18.47
C SER A 126 10.74 -2.49 19.07
N LEU A 127 10.33 -2.88 20.27
CA LEU A 127 10.89 -4.03 21.02
C LEU A 127 12.44 -4.00 21.15
N GLY A 128 13.02 -2.80 21.24
CA GLY A 128 14.48 -2.62 21.37
C GLY A 128 15.26 -2.72 20.04
N ILE A 129 14.59 -2.92 18.91
CA ILE A 129 15.18 -3.02 17.58
C ILE A 129 14.82 -1.76 16.79
N ASP A 130 15.79 -1.19 16.08
CA ASP A 130 15.58 -0.05 15.20
C ASP A 130 15.19 -0.54 13.81
N PHE A 131 14.01 -0.11 13.34
CA PHE A 131 13.49 -0.42 12.02
C PHE A 131 13.61 0.82 11.12
N SER A 132 14.30 0.69 10.00
CA SER A 132 14.30 1.70 8.95
C SER A 132 12.92 1.82 8.33
N VAL A 133 12.48 3.05 8.10
CA VAL A 133 11.20 3.35 7.42
C VAL A 133 11.51 4.01 6.10
N ASP A 134 11.06 3.41 5.02
CA ASP A 134 11.14 4.01 3.70
C ASP A 134 10.02 5.05 3.56
N LEU A 135 10.38 6.31 3.72
CA LEU A 135 9.44 7.42 3.65
C LEU A 135 9.04 7.77 2.21
N ASP A 136 9.83 7.38 1.22
CA ASP A 136 9.59 7.73 -0.19
C ASP A 136 8.48 6.89 -0.83
N VAL A 137 8.20 5.73 -0.25
CA VAL A 137 7.10 4.84 -0.69
C VAL A 137 5.76 5.24 -0.08
N LEU A 138 5.77 6.07 0.98
CA LEU A 138 4.55 6.45 1.67
C LEU A 138 3.74 7.46 0.87
N GLY A 139 2.50 7.08 0.55
CA GLY A 139 1.47 7.94 -0.03
C GLY A 139 0.61 8.65 1.01
N GLY A 140 1.02 8.65 2.28
CA GLY A 140 0.31 9.25 3.40
C GLY A 140 1.26 9.59 4.54
N LEU A 141 0.71 10.12 5.63
CA LEU A 141 1.51 10.38 6.83
C LEU A 141 2.03 9.07 7.43
N PRO A 142 3.28 9.06 7.94
CA PRO A 142 3.82 7.91 8.64
C PRO A 142 2.96 7.53 9.85
N SER A 143 2.78 6.25 10.11
CA SER A 143 1.81 5.72 11.09
C SER A 143 2.09 6.07 12.55
N LYS A 144 3.31 6.43 12.90
CA LYS A 144 3.70 6.81 14.27
C LYS A 144 3.87 8.30 14.40
N ASP A 145 3.67 8.81 15.61
CA ASP A 145 3.80 10.23 15.92
C ASP A 145 5.25 10.71 15.93
N ARG A 146 6.21 9.82 16.12
CA ARG A 146 7.63 10.18 16.29
C ARG A 146 8.57 9.16 15.65
N TYR A 147 9.59 9.69 14.97
CA TYR A 147 10.69 8.93 14.39
C TYR A 147 12.02 9.58 14.72
N THR A 148 13.07 8.78 14.81
CA THR A 148 14.45 9.27 14.85
C THR A 148 14.96 9.32 13.42
N CYS A 149 15.52 10.46 13.02
CA CYS A 149 15.92 10.67 11.63
C CYS A 149 17.38 11.12 11.55
N ARG A 150 18.01 10.73 10.45
CA ARG A 150 19.32 11.16 10.02
C ARG A 150 19.16 11.88 8.68
N PHE A 151 19.76 13.05 8.55
CA PHE A 151 19.68 13.85 7.33
C PHE A 151 20.85 14.82 7.24
N VAL A 152 21.07 15.36 6.05
CA VAL A 152 22.03 16.41 5.80
C VAL A 152 21.28 17.73 5.63
N THR A 153 21.66 18.74 6.37
CA THR A 153 21.10 20.08 6.25
C THR A 153 21.67 20.78 5.01
N ARG A 154 21.03 21.83 4.54
CA ARG A 154 21.43 22.57 3.34
C ARG A 154 22.84 23.16 3.41
N ASP A 155 23.35 23.44 4.60
CA ASP A 155 24.71 23.90 4.87
C ASP A 155 25.72 22.74 4.94
N GLY A 156 25.32 21.53 4.60
CA GLY A 156 26.18 20.34 4.56
C GLY A 156 26.40 19.67 5.91
N ARG A 157 25.74 20.10 6.99
CA ARG A 157 25.88 19.51 8.32
C ARG A 157 25.09 18.22 8.43
N LEU A 158 25.71 17.13 8.83
CA LEU A 158 25.06 15.87 9.14
C LEU A 158 24.38 15.96 10.52
N VAL A 159 23.11 15.64 10.58
CA VAL A 159 22.31 15.49 11.79
C VAL A 159 21.99 14.00 11.97
N GLU A 160 22.51 13.39 13.03
CA GLU A 160 22.32 11.95 13.29
C GLU A 160 21.13 11.66 14.21
N ASN A 161 20.76 12.58 15.08
CA ASN A 161 19.72 12.43 16.09
C ASN A 161 18.54 13.41 15.86
N GLY A 162 18.20 13.65 14.59
CA GLY A 162 17.04 14.43 14.25
C GLY A 162 15.76 13.74 14.65
N ARG A 163 14.67 14.50 14.77
CA ARG A 163 13.34 13.98 15.12
C ARG A 163 12.32 14.45 14.12
N LEU A 164 11.56 13.48 13.61
CA LEU A 164 10.35 13.73 12.85
C LEU A 164 9.15 13.55 13.79
N VAL A 165 8.30 14.57 13.87
CA VAL A 165 7.07 14.56 14.66
C VAL A 165 5.90 14.71 13.71
N VAL A 166 4.92 13.81 13.81
CA VAL A 166 3.72 13.79 13.00
C VAL A 166 2.52 14.11 13.87
N ASP A 167 1.74 15.10 13.45
CA ASP A 167 0.46 15.47 14.04
C ASP A 167 -0.65 15.02 13.08
N HIS A 168 -1.21 13.85 13.36
CA HIS A 168 -2.23 13.21 12.54
C HIS A 168 -3.53 14.01 12.53
N ASP A 169 -3.90 14.62 13.65
CA ASP A 169 -5.18 15.32 13.80
C ASP A 169 -5.25 16.57 12.91
N HIS A 170 -4.10 17.20 12.69
CA HIS A 170 -4.03 18.44 11.89
C HIS A 170 -3.30 18.26 10.55
N GLY A 171 -2.85 17.05 10.21
CA GLY A 171 -2.10 16.80 8.98
C GLY A 171 -0.77 17.56 8.92
N ARG A 172 -0.09 17.75 10.05
CA ARG A 172 1.13 18.56 10.17
C ARG A 172 2.33 17.73 10.54
N VAL A 173 3.49 18.15 10.03
CA VAL A 173 4.75 17.47 10.27
C VAL A 173 5.82 18.47 10.70
N GLY A 174 6.66 18.08 11.65
CA GLY A 174 7.80 18.85 12.11
C GLY A 174 9.08 18.03 12.03
N LEU A 175 10.11 18.56 11.36
CA LEU A 175 11.46 18.01 11.39
C LEU A 175 12.33 18.88 12.32
N PHE A 176 13.01 18.25 13.26
CA PHE A 176 13.83 18.91 14.27
C PHE A 176 15.24 18.32 14.23
N ASP A 177 16.24 19.15 14.50
CA ASP A 177 17.61 18.69 14.69
C ASP A 177 17.81 18.03 16.07
N GLY A 178 19.05 17.57 16.35
CA GLY A 178 19.38 16.92 17.62
C GLY A 178 19.15 17.80 18.86
N ASP A 179 19.22 19.12 18.70
CA ASP A 179 19.02 20.12 19.75
C ASP A 179 17.53 20.52 19.91
N GLY A 180 16.66 19.94 19.09
CA GLY A 180 15.22 20.23 19.11
C GLY A 180 14.84 21.52 18.37
N LYS A 181 15.75 22.09 17.58
CA LYS A 181 15.47 23.24 16.74
C LYS A 181 14.77 22.78 15.46
N ALA A 182 13.68 23.44 15.09
CA ALA A 182 12.94 23.11 13.87
C ALA A 182 13.81 23.38 12.62
N VAL A 183 13.88 22.37 11.76
CA VAL A 183 14.52 22.47 10.45
C VAL A 183 13.47 23.00 9.48
N VAL A 184 13.56 24.28 9.14
CA VAL A 184 12.61 24.95 8.23
C VAL A 184 13.42 25.67 7.16
N LYS A 185 13.00 25.51 5.91
CA LYS A 185 13.54 26.32 4.81
C LYS A 185 13.19 27.79 5.10
N GLY A 186 14.20 28.63 5.35
CA GLY A 186 13.98 30.05 5.57
C GLY A 186 13.19 30.68 4.42
N LYS A 187 12.06 31.30 4.72
CA LYS A 187 11.16 32.03 3.80
C LYS A 187 10.15 31.24 2.98
N GLU A 188 9.35 30.39 3.56
CA GLU A 188 8.01 30.11 3.00
C GLU A 188 7.05 29.75 4.14
N LEU A 189 6.88 30.71 5.07
CA LEU A 189 5.74 30.81 5.96
C LEU A 189 4.94 32.03 5.52
N GLN A 190 4.28 31.94 4.38
CA GLN A 190 3.15 32.81 4.06
C GLN A 190 2.09 32.01 3.37
#